data_aeb262a6856b90b48fd4b3a10dbf943d
#
_entry.id   aeb262a6856b90b48fd4b3a10dbf943d
#
_cell.length_a   1.000
_cell.length_b   1.000
_cell.length_c   1.000
_cell.angle_alpha   90.00
_cell.angle_beta   90.00
_cell.angle_gamma   90.00
#
_symmetry.space_group_name_H-M   'P 1'
#
loop_
_entity.id
_entity.type
_entity.pdbx_description
1 polymer ?
#
loop_
_entity_poly.entity_id
_entity_poly.type
_entity_poly.pdbx_seq_one_letter_code
_entity_poly.pdbx_strand_id
1 'polypeptide(L)'
;MIPYRFNWVQERLYKEMHYLSIILKARQLGCTTFIDLLFLDTCLFNSNKNAGIIAHHQDDAKKIFEEKILIPYQHLPQSLQDAITTDTKSKSELQFANHSYIRVGTSMRSATLQYLHISEYGITCARFPDKAQEIRTGALNTVQAGQIAFIESTSKGRIGHFPELWDQAYDIHKRMAKLSQLDWKIFFFPWYEEPEYQIDNAGYQIDNAGVVFGARDIEYFEQLAARHNIHLSDRQKFWYVKKWETLGPAIKQEYPSTPEEAWEGGGILLNWNSRYHEIEDGPWPPPANAPMFMGFDYGFSHPFSVGWYWTDHDGRIYRAREWYGYNGNPNEGIRLTPSEIAEGIKKREQQWGIWGRVSRRIAGSDCFSRRLNPKTGELGPTIAYDFSMVDSMLGLEQANDKNRAACVAQVHERLRIKFSETGELLDLPMFQVYKNACPQFLRTVPGIPCDPHDSEDAWTDAEDHAFDEFKMVSMSWPMKQFDPIPRKVGPALIVQHVETVYREDELPWTAPPDPEEGGFFQEERW
;
A
#
# COMPACT_ATOMS: atom_id res chain seq x y z
N MET A 1 9.73 44.05 -1.48
CA MET A 1 9.64 42.85 -2.36
C MET A 1 10.89 42.02 -2.13
N ILE A 2 10.76 40.76 -1.67
CA ILE A 2 11.91 39.87 -1.47
C ILE A 2 12.14 39.17 -2.82
N PRO A 3 13.35 39.23 -3.41
CA PRO A 3 13.62 38.54 -4.67
C PRO A 3 13.51 37.03 -4.47
N TYR A 4 12.85 36.34 -5.40
CA TYR A 4 12.80 34.89 -5.42
C TYR A 4 14.21 34.34 -5.71
N ARG A 5 14.66 33.43 -4.85
CA ARG A 5 15.93 32.73 -5.01
C ARG A 5 15.67 31.25 -4.95
N PHE A 6 16.30 30.50 -5.83
CA PHE A 6 16.21 29.05 -5.79
C PHE A 6 16.81 28.50 -4.51
N ASN A 7 16.12 27.54 -3.91
CA ASN A 7 16.73 26.65 -2.95
C ASN A 7 17.53 25.55 -3.68
N TRP A 8 18.22 24.70 -2.95
CA TRP A 8 19.08 23.66 -3.52
C TRP A 8 18.33 22.66 -4.42
N VAL A 9 17.07 22.28 -4.08
CA VAL A 9 16.21 21.41 -4.88
C VAL A 9 15.85 22.06 -6.22
N GLN A 10 15.42 23.31 -6.17
CA GLN A 10 15.02 24.10 -7.32
C GLN A 10 16.20 24.37 -8.26
N GLU A 11 17.37 24.63 -7.70
CA GLU A 11 18.61 24.81 -8.46
C GLU A 11 19.01 23.52 -9.17
N ARG A 12 18.91 22.36 -8.49
CA ARG A 12 19.19 21.06 -9.09
C ARG A 12 18.17 20.72 -10.17
N LEU A 13 16.88 20.95 -9.95
CA LEU A 13 15.85 20.76 -10.98
C LEU A 13 16.13 21.66 -12.20
N TYR A 14 16.43 22.93 -11.99
CA TYR A 14 16.72 23.87 -13.08
C TYR A 14 17.92 23.42 -13.93
N LYS A 15 18.99 22.97 -13.31
CA LYS A 15 20.22 22.55 -14.00
C LYS A 15 20.10 21.21 -14.70
N GLU A 16 19.29 20.30 -14.14
CA GLU A 16 19.30 18.90 -14.54
C GLU A 16 17.99 18.41 -15.16
N MET A 17 16.92 19.23 -15.23
CA MET A 17 15.64 18.80 -15.75
C MET A 17 15.76 18.20 -17.15
N HIS A 18 14.88 17.25 -17.44
CA HIS A 18 14.75 16.59 -18.72
C HIS A 18 13.34 16.86 -19.28
N TYR A 19 13.06 16.44 -20.51
CA TYR A 19 11.73 16.57 -21.10
C TYR A 19 10.65 15.97 -20.19
N LEU A 20 10.86 14.76 -19.72
CA LEU A 20 9.99 14.11 -18.76
C LEU A 20 10.75 13.89 -17.45
N SER A 21 10.26 14.44 -16.35
CA SER A 21 10.91 14.38 -15.03
C SER A 21 9.95 13.83 -14.00
N ILE A 22 10.33 12.74 -13.32
CA ILE A 22 9.59 12.14 -12.21
C ILE A 22 10.34 12.38 -10.90
N ILE A 23 9.64 12.95 -9.92
CA ILE A 23 10.24 13.44 -8.67
C ILE A 23 9.59 12.73 -7.48
N LEU A 24 10.40 11.95 -6.80
CA LEU A 24 10.09 11.40 -5.47
C LEU A 24 10.81 12.23 -4.41
N LYS A 25 10.10 12.78 -3.46
CA LYS A 25 10.64 13.82 -2.59
C LYS A 25 10.14 13.73 -1.16
N ALA A 26 10.90 14.29 -0.22
CA ALA A 26 10.38 14.69 1.07
C ALA A 26 9.41 15.88 0.96
N ARG A 27 8.63 16.13 1.99
CA ARG A 27 7.67 17.25 2.02
C ARG A 27 8.35 18.61 1.94
N GLN A 28 7.61 19.60 1.45
CA GLN A 28 7.90 21.04 1.52
C GLN A 28 9.25 21.50 0.93
N LEU A 29 9.79 20.76 -0.03
CA LEU A 29 11.06 21.11 -0.69
C LEU A 29 10.93 22.15 -1.82
N GLY A 30 9.72 22.66 -2.09
CA GLY A 30 9.48 23.74 -3.04
C GLY A 30 9.45 23.31 -4.52
N CYS A 31 9.34 22.02 -4.84
CA CYS A 31 9.27 21.51 -6.22
C CYS A 31 8.09 22.13 -6.99
N THR A 32 6.88 22.06 -6.44
CA THR A 32 5.66 22.64 -7.03
C THR A 32 5.85 24.12 -7.38
N THR A 33 6.41 24.90 -6.42
CA THR A 33 6.65 26.33 -6.65
C THR A 33 7.61 26.59 -7.82
N PHE A 34 8.68 25.81 -7.93
CA PHE A 34 9.63 25.93 -9.02
C PHE A 34 9.00 25.61 -10.37
N ILE A 35 8.30 24.48 -10.47
CA ILE A 35 7.71 24.00 -11.73
C ILE A 35 6.66 25.01 -12.22
N ASP A 36 5.79 25.48 -11.32
CA ASP A 36 4.72 26.40 -11.67
C ASP A 36 5.23 27.79 -12.06
N LEU A 37 6.29 28.28 -11.38
CA LEU A 37 6.95 29.51 -11.79
C LEU A 37 7.69 29.38 -13.13
N LEU A 38 8.30 28.24 -13.42
CA LEU A 38 8.91 27.94 -14.72
C LEU A 38 7.84 27.97 -15.83
N PHE A 39 6.65 27.45 -15.58
CA PHE A 39 5.55 27.49 -16.55
C PHE A 39 5.01 28.91 -16.73
N LEU A 40 4.92 29.68 -15.65
CA LEU A 40 4.53 31.09 -15.71
C LEU A 40 5.53 31.88 -16.54
N ASP A 41 6.83 31.78 -16.25
CA ASP A 41 7.92 32.42 -17.02
C ASP A 41 7.83 32.05 -18.50
N THR A 42 7.70 30.77 -18.80
CA THR A 42 7.59 30.28 -20.17
C THR A 42 6.40 30.86 -20.91
N CYS A 43 5.22 30.89 -20.29
CA CYS A 43 4.00 31.43 -20.92
C CYS A 43 4.02 32.95 -21.06
N LEU A 44 4.72 33.67 -20.19
CA LEU A 44 4.89 35.10 -20.28
C LEU A 44 5.77 35.48 -21.47
N PHE A 45 6.90 34.83 -21.60
CA PHE A 45 7.94 35.27 -22.54
C PHE A 45 7.96 34.50 -23.88
N ASN A 46 7.07 33.52 -24.07
CA ASN A 46 6.95 32.80 -25.34
C ASN A 46 5.49 32.73 -25.78
N SER A 47 5.25 32.94 -27.06
CA SER A 47 3.91 32.88 -27.65
C SER A 47 3.44 31.44 -27.87
N ASN A 48 2.12 31.22 -27.83
CA ASN A 48 1.47 29.95 -28.14
C ASN A 48 1.94 28.77 -27.26
N LYS A 49 2.22 29.01 -25.99
CA LYS A 49 2.58 27.97 -25.00
C LYS A 49 1.40 27.65 -24.13
N ASN A 50 1.08 26.38 -24.07
CA ASN A 50 -0.06 25.85 -23.30
C ASN A 50 0.49 25.04 -22.13
N ALA A 51 0.23 25.51 -20.91
CA ALA A 51 0.63 24.83 -19.68
C ALA A 51 -0.60 24.32 -18.92
N GLY A 52 -0.54 23.06 -18.49
CA GLY A 52 -1.55 22.42 -17.65
C GLY A 52 -0.97 21.98 -16.31
N ILE A 53 -1.65 22.26 -15.22
CA ILE A 53 -1.28 21.84 -13.88
C ILE A 53 -2.43 21.00 -13.34
N ILE A 54 -2.15 19.75 -12.94
CA ILE A 54 -3.11 18.82 -12.38
C ILE A 54 -2.84 18.65 -10.89
N ALA A 55 -3.84 18.92 -10.07
CA ALA A 55 -3.83 18.65 -8.64
C ALA A 55 -4.78 17.51 -8.27
N HIS A 56 -4.54 16.86 -7.14
CA HIS A 56 -5.35 15.73 -6.70
C HIS A 56 -6.76 16.15 -6.26
N HIS A 57 -6.99 17.37 -5.82
CA HIS A 57 -8.28 17.90 -5.40
C HIS A 57 -8.57 19.27 -6.02
N GLN A 58 -9.86 19.63 -6.18
CA GLN A 58 -10.27 20.89 -6.80
C GLN A 58 -9.86 22.13 -5.98
N ASP A 59 -9.90 22.03 -4.66
CA ASP A 59 -9.50 23.14 -3.80
C ASP A 59 -7.98 23.34 -3.77
N ASP A 60 -7.21 22.26 -3.88
CA ASP A 60 -5.74 22.36 -4.05
C ASP A 60 -5.39 22.96 -5.40
N ALA A 61 -6.12 22.61 -6.46
CA ALA A 61 -5.97 23.23 -7.78
C ALA A 61 -6.15 24.75 -7.70
N LYS A 62 -7.22 25.22 -7.03
CA LYS A 62 -7.48 26.65 -6.82
C LYS A 62 -6.36 27.33 -6.03
N LYS A 63 -5.90 26.68 -4.95
CA LYS A 63 -4.82 27.18 -4.09
C LYS A 63 -3.49 27.26 -4.84
N ILE A 64 -3.15 26.24 -5.61
CA ILE A 64 -1.96 26.26 -6.48
C ILE A 64 -2.05 27.42 -7.48
N PHE A 65 -3.20 27.59 -8.15
CA PHE A 65 -3.39 28.66 -9.10
C PHE A 65 -3.22 30.03 -8.46
N GLU A 66 -3.86 30.27 -7.32
CA GLU A 66 -3.79 31.55 -6.61
C GLU A 66 -2.36 31.84 -6.13
N GLU A 67 -1.78 30.89 -5.37
CA GLU A 67 -0.48 31.11 -4.68
C GLU A 67 0.74 31.03 -5.62
N LYS A 68 0.71 30.17 -6.64
CA LYS A 68 1.89 29.88 -7.46
C LYS A 68 1.85 30.50 -8.84
N ILE A 69 0.67 30.90 -9.33
CA ILE A 69 0.52 31.54 -10.65
C ILE A 69 0.06 32.99 -10.50
N LEU A 70 -1.08 33.20 -9.86
CA LEU A 70 -1.73 34.51 -9.86
C LEU A 70 -0.98 35.55 -9.01
N ILE A 71 -0.63 35.20 -7.78
CA ILE A 71 0.12 36.10 -6.89
C ILE A 71 1.49 36.46 -7.50
N PRO A 72 2.32 35.52 -7.97
CA PRO A 72 3.56 35.86 -8.65
C PRO A 72 3.35 36.79 -9.87
N TYR A 73 2.36 36.52 -10.73
CA TYR A 73 2.03 37.39 -11.86
C TYR A 73 1.68 38.81 -11.41
N GLN A 74 0.85 38.96 -10.38
CA GLN A 74 0.44 40.27 -9.85
C GLN A 74 1.59 41.07 -9.20
N HIS A 75 2.66 40.39 -8.81
CA HIS A 75 3.84 41.03 -8.22
C HIS A 75 4.97 41.28 -9.22
N LEU A 76 4.75 40.99 -10.50
CA LEU A 76 5.67 41.42 -11.53
C LEU A 76 5.77 42.96 -11.60
N PRO A 77 6.89 43.53 -12.03
CA PRO A 77 6.99 44.97 -12.32
C PRO A 77 5.87 45.44 -13.24
N GLN A 78 5.27 46.60 -12.93
CA GLN A 78 4.16 47.12 -13.72
C GLN A 78 4.47 47.20 -15.22
N SER A 79 5.70 47.57 -15.59
CA SER A 79 6.14 47.61 -16.97
C SER A 79 6.05 46.26 -17.70
N LEU A 80 6.23 45.15 -16.98
CA LEU A 80 6.04 43.79 -17.55
C LEU A 80 4.55 43.43 -17.64
N GLN A 81 3.74 43.77 -16.64
CA GLN A 81 2.31 43.57 -16.71
C GLN A 81 1.64 44.37 -17.83
N ASP A 82 2.11 45.58 -18.08
CA ASP A 82 1.62 46.45 -19.16
C ASP A 82 2.05 45.92 -20.53
N ALA A 83 3.24 45.31 -20.63
CA ALA A 83 3.77 44.73 -21.87
C ALA A 83 3.12 43.36 -22.19
N ILE A 84 2.72 42.58 -21.18
CA ILE A 84 2.17 41.25 -21.33
C ILE A 84 0.79 41.23 -20.68
N THR A 85 -0.20 41.73 -21.40
CA THR A 85 -1.59 41.81 -20.93
C THR A 85 -2.26 40.44 -20.92
N THR A 86 -3.28 40.29 -20.07
CA THR A 86 -4.10 39.08 -19.97
C THR A 86 -5.42 39.26 -20.71
N ASP A 87 -5.79 38.31 -21.56
CA ASP A 87 -7.08 38.27 -22.27
C ASP A 87 -8.17 37.67 -21.39
N THR A 88 -7.82 36.63 -20.66
CA THR A 88 -8.75 35.94 -19.75
C THR A 88 -8.10 35.70 -18.40
N LYS A 89 -8.85 35.99 -17.34
CA LYS A 89 -8.47 35.72 -15.95
C LYS A 89 -9.64 35.10 -15.22
N SER A 90 -9.57 33.80 -14.99
CA SER A 90 -10.57 33.07 -14.22
C SER A 90 -9.97 32.54 -12.89
N LYS A 91 -10.73 31.75 -12.14
CA LYS A 91 -10.23 31.08 -10.91
C LYS A 91 -9.32 29.89 -11.18
N SER A 92 -9.14 29.49 -12.42
CA SER A 92 -8.35 28.29 -12.80
C SER A 92 -7.59 28.45 -14.13
N GLU A 93 -7.66 29.63 -14.76
CA GLU A 93 -7.02 29.86 -16.04
C GLU A 93 -6.54 31.31 -16.15
N LEU A 94 -5.33 31.48 -16.64
CA LEU A 94 -4.73 32.74 -17.00
C LEU A 94 -4.27 32.65 -18.46
N GLN A 95 -4.89 33.44 -19.35
CA GLN A 95 -4.55 33.51 -20.76
C GLN A 95 -3.91 34.87 -21.04
N PHE A 96 -2.79 34.85 -21.78
CA PHE A 96 -2.02 36.04 -22.15
C PHE A 96 -2.31 36.48 -23.58
N ALA A 97 -2.14 37.77 -23.86
CA ALA A 97 -2.32 38.32 -25.20
C ALA A 97 -1.36 37.74 -26.27
N ASN A 98 -0.28 37.09 -25.85
CA ASN A 98 0.62 36.32 -26.73
C ASN A 98 0.09 34.92 -27.09
N HIS A 99 -1.19 34.65 -26.83
CA HIS A 99 -1.89 33.38 -27.05
C HIS A 99 -1.37 32.19 -26.22
N SER A 100 -0.58 32.42 -25.17
CA SER A 100 -0.20 31.41 -24.20
C SER A 100 -1.22 31.36 -23.05
N TYR A 101 -1.37 30.19 -22.46
CA TYR A 101 -2.21 30.05 -21.27
C TYR A 101 -1.65 29.09 -20.24
N ILE A 102 -2.06 29.30 -18.99
CA ILE A 102 -1.85 28.36 -17.88
C ILE A 102 -3.23 28.00 -17.33
N ARG A 103 -3.52 26.70 -17.28
CA ARG A 103 -4.75 26.17 -16.71
C ARG A 103 -4.44 25.20 -15.56
N VAL A 104 -5.18 25.33 -14.47
CA VAL A 104 -5.09 24.42 -13.32
C VAL A 104 -6.42 23.67 -13.14
N GLY A 105 -6.35 22.38 -12.89
CA GLY A 105 -7.56 21.55 -12.71
C GLY A 105 -7.24 20.20 -12.12
N THR A 106 -8.21 19.31 -12.18
CA THR A 106 -8.06 17.94 -11.70
C THR A 106 -7.94 16.91 -12.82
N SER A 107 -8.12 17.34 -14.07
CA SER A 107 -7.93 16.54 -15.28
C SER A 107 -7.72 17.47 -16.50
N MET A 108 -7.06 16.97 -17.57
CA MET A 108 -6.67 17.74 -18.76
C MET A 108 -6.78 16.90 -20.04
N ARG A 109 -7.92 16.25 -20.29
CA ARG A 109 -8.09 15.33 -21.44
C ARG A 109 -8.05 15.97 -22.84
N SER A 110 -8.54 17.21 -22.95
CA SER A 110 -8.84 17.80 -24.28
C SER A 110 -7.87 18.89 -24.71
N ALA A 111 -6.77 19.10 -23.99
CA ALA A 111 -5.83 20.16 -24.26
C ALA A 111 -4.56 19.62 -24.93
N THR A 112 -4.09 20.31 -25.98
CA THR A 112 -2.71 20.09 -26.46
C THR A 112 -1.79 20.91 -25.57
N LEU A 113 -1.03 20.22 -24.71
CA LEU A 113 -0.15 20.83 -23.72
C LEU A 113 1.31 20.66 -24.15
N GLN A 114 2.08 21.75 -24.13
CA GLN A 114 3.53 21.70 -24.26
C GLN A 114 4.21 21.57 -22.89
N TYR A 115 3.50 21.93 -21.83
CA TYR A 115 3.97 21.90 -20.45
C TYR A 115 2.91 21.26 -19.57
N LEU A 116 3.26 20.18 -18.89
CA LEU A 116 2.36 19.46 -17.99
C LEU A 116 3.01 19.27 -16.63
N HIS A 117 2.31 19.67 -15.58
CA HIS A 117 2.68 19.38 -14.20
C HIS A 117 1.60 18.56 -13.52
N ILE A 118 1.96 17.43 -12.92
CA ILE A 118 1.08 16.59 -12.11
C ILE A 118 1.61 16.63 -10.69
N SER A 119 0.92 17.38 -9.83
CA SER A 119 1.28 17.55 -8.43
C SER A 119 0.64 16.48 -7.57
N GLU A 120 1.41 15.94 -6.62
CA GLU A 120 1.00 14.91 -5.66
C GLU A 120 0.36 13.68 -6.32
N TYR A 121 1.02 13.18 -7.39
CA TYR A 121 0.48 12.05 -8.18
C TYR A 121 0.41 10.75 -7.39
N GLY A 122 1.30 10.51 -6.43
CA GLY A 122 1.23 9.37 -5.53
C GLY A 122 -0.06 9.33 -4.71
N ILE A 123 -0.53 10.50 -4.23
CA ILE A 123 -1.82 10.62 -3.54
C ILE A 123 -2.97 10.33 -4.51
N THR A 124 -2.90 10.85 -5.74
CA THR A 124 -3.90 10.59 -6.77
C THR A 124 -4.01 9.10 -7.08
N CYS A 125 -2.87 8.42 -7.26
CA CYS A 125 -2.83 6.98 -7.52
C CYS A 125 -3.41 6.16 -6.35
N ALA A 126 -3.10 6.56 -5.12
CA ALA A 126 -3.53 5.81 -3.94
C ALA A 126 -5.00 6.01 -3.57
N ARG A 127 -5.55 7.22 -3.77
CA ARG A 127 -6.90 7.57 -3.29
C ARG A 127 -7.94 7.73 -4.39
N PHE A 128 -7.51 7.91 -5.63
CA PHE A 128 -8.39 8.20 -6.77
C PHE A 128 -7.94 7.42 -8.01
N PRO A 129 -8.04 6.06 -7.98
CA PRO A 129 -7.51 5.19 -9.04
C PRO A 129 -8.11 5.49 -10.42
N ASP A 130 -9.41 5.75 -10.51
CA ASP A 130 -10.06 6.13 -11.77
C ASP A 130 -9.49 7.41 -12.36
N LYS A 131 -9.21 8.39 -11.51
CA LYS A 131 -8.58 9.64 -11.90
C LYS A 131 -7.11 9.44 -12.33
N ALA A 132 -6.38 8.59 -11.62
CA ALA A 132 -5.01 8.23 -12.00
C ALA A 132 -5.01 7.56 -13.38
N GLN A 133 -5.96 6.67 -13.64
CA GLN A 133 -6.14 6.05 -14.96
C GLN A 133 -6.52 7.10 -16.04
N GLU A 134 -7.37 8.05 -15.71
CA GLU A 134 -7.71 9.16 -16.61
C GLU A 134 -6.47 10.02 -16.94
N ILE A 135 -5.65 10.35 -15.96
CA ILE A 135 -4.40 11.10 -16.15
C ILE A 135 -3.44 10.29 -17.03
N ARG A 136 -3.28 8.99 -16.74
CA ARG A 136 -2.42 8.08 -17.51
C ARG A 136 -2.81 8.00 -18.97
N THR A 137 -4.10 7.78 -19.27
CA THR A 137 -4.60 7.59 -20.64
C THR A 137 -4.96 8.88 -21.36
N GLY A 138 -5.18 9.96 -20.63
CA GLY A 138 -5.54 11.28 -21.16
C GLY A 138 -4.40 12.28 -21.10
N ALA A 139 -4.16 12.90 -19.96
CA ALA A 139 -3.23 14.02 -19.83
C ALA A 139 -1.79 13.70 -20.25
N LEU A 140 -1.24 12.55 -19.83
CA LEU A 140 0.13 12.16 -20.19
C LEU A 140 0.30 11.92 -21.71
N ASN A 141 -0.75 11.46 -22.40
CA ASN A 141 -0.73 11.28 -23.84
C ASN A 141 -0.84 12.60 -24.63
N THR A 142 -1.15 13.72 -23.98
CA THR A 142 -1.12 15.04 -24.63
C THR A 142 0.30 15.59 -24.79
N VAL A 143 1.25 15.05 -24.02
CA VAL A 143 2.66 15.47 -24.05
C VAL A 143 3.40 14.66 -25.11
N GLN A 144 3.82 15.33 -26.17
CA GLN A 144 4.56 14.73 -27.29
C GLN A 144 6.08 14.84 -27.09
N ALA A 145 6.85 14.13 -27.92
CA ALA A 145 8.30 14.21 -27.89
C ALA A 145 8.80 15.68 -28.05
N GLY A 146 9.69 16.09 -27.15
CA GLY A 146 10.20 17.46 -27.10
C GLY A 146 9.40 18.42 -26.23
N GLN A 147 8.27 17.99 -25.67
CA GLN A 147 7.51 18.75 -24.69
C GLN A 147 7.97 18.42 -23.25
N ILE A 148 7.54 19.19 -22.28
CA ILE A 148 8.01 19.10 -20.91
C ILE A 148 6.90 18.61 -19.99
N ALA A 149 7.18 17.57 -19.22
CA ALA A 149 6.28 17.12 -18.15
C ALA A 149 7.03 16.85 -16.85
N PHE A 150 6.41 17.28 -15.76
CA PHE A 150 6.83 16.98 -14.40
C PHE A 150 5.75 16.20 -13.67
N ILE A 151 6.15 15.13 -13.01
CA ILE A 151 5.34 14.41 -12.04
C ILE A 151 6.07 14.50 -10.70
N GLU A 152 5.39 14.99 -9.64
CA GLU A 152 6.02 15.08 -8.34
C GLU A 152 5.08 14.58 -7.23
N SER A 153 5.65 13.88 -6.24
CA SER A 153 4.91 13.44 -5.07
C SER A 153 5.82 13.02 -3.92
N THR A 154 5.28 13.04 -2.69
CA THR A 154 5.68 12.11 -1.64
C THR A 154 5.15 10.72 -1.99
N SER A 155 5.73 9.67 -1.44
CA SER A 155 5.21 8.32 -1.62
C SER A 155 3.88 8.11 -0.88
N LYS A 156 3.04 7.23 -1.41
CA LYS A 156 1.85 6.68 -0.73
C LYS A 156 1.82 5.16 -0.86
N GLY A 157 3.01 4.55 -0.74
CA GLY A 157 3.20 3.13 -0.94
C GLY A 157 3.31 2.75 -2.43
N ARG A 158 3.36 1.45 -2.71
CA ARG A 158 3.49 0.91 -4.08
C ARG A 158 2.13 0.72 -4.74
N ILE A 159 1.31 1.79 -4.80
CA ILE A 159 -0.06 1.74 -5.32
C ILE A 159 -0.15 2.54 -6.61
N GLY A 160 -0.61 1.89 -7.67
CA GLY A 160 -0.94 2.49 -8.96
C GLY A 160 0.26 2.95 -9.79
N HIS A 161 0.00 3.83 -10.75
CA HIS A 161 0.93 4.15 -11.84
C HIS A 161 2.18 4.93 -11.40
N PHE A 162 2.15 5.70 -10.30
CA PHE A 162 3.33 6.49 -9.88
C PHE A 162 4.54 5.61 -9.51
N PRO A 163 4.41 4.58 -8.65
CA PRO A 163 5.52 3.66 -8.40
C PRO A 163 5.91 2.82 -9.63
N GLU A 164 4.97 2.42 -10.48
CA GLU A 164 5.28 1.70 -11.73
C GLU A 164 6.17 2.55 -12.65
N LEU A 165 5.81 3.81 -12.83
CA LEU A 165 6.56 4.75 -13.66
C LEU A 165 7.93 5.06 -13.05
N TRP A 166 8.00 5.18 -11.72
CA TRP A 166 9.26 5.34 -11.01
C TRP A 166 10.19 4.15 -11.23
N ASP A 167 9.70 2.92 -11.07
CA ASP A 167 10.51 1.71 -11.24
C ASP A 167 11.05 1.59 -12.67
N GLN A 168 10.24 1.88 -13.69
CA GLN A 168 10.67 1.92 -15.09
C GLN A 168 11.81 2.95 -15.32
N ALA A 169 11.63 4.15 -14.80
CA ALA A 169 12.62 5.21 -14.90
C ALA A 169 13.89 4.89 -14.10
N TYR A 170 13.75 4.28 -12.93
CA TYR A 170 14.85 3.87 -12.07
C TYR A 170 15.70 2.75 -12.68
N ASP A 171 15.07 1.83 -13.40
CA ASP A 171 15.78 0.78 -14.16
C ASP A 171 16.63 1.36 -15.30
N ILE A 172 16.12 2.38 -16.01
CA ILE A 172 16.89 3.10 -17.04
C ILE A 172 18.08 3.81 -16.38
N HIS A 173 17.85 4.46 -15.25
CA HIS A 173 18.89 5.16 -14.48
C HIS A 173 19.99 4.21 -13.99
N LYS A 174 19.63 3.05 -13.43
CA LYS A 174 20.59 2.03 -12.98
C LYS A 174 21.49 1.52 -14.10
N ARG A 175 20.94 1.39 -15.29
CA ARG A 175 21.69 0.95 -16.48
C ARG A 175 22.55 2.06 -17.09
N MET A 176 22.51 3.28 -16.53
CA MET A 176 23.16 4.48 -17.07
C MET A 176 22.86 4.69 -18.56
N ALA A 177 21.65 4.31 -18.99
CA ALA A 177 21.25 4.43 -20.39
C ALA A 177 21.01 5.91 -20.76
N LYS A 178 21.32 6.25 -22.01
CA LYS A 178 21.01 7.59 -22.54
C LYS A 178 19.51 7.75 -22.67
N LEU A 179 18.96 8.79 -22.05
CA LEU A 179 17.54 9.11 -22.11
C LEU A 179 17.15 9.66 -23.50
N SER A 180 16.06 9.16 -24.05
CA SER A 180 15.34 9.79 -25.16
C SER A 180 14.40 10.88 -24.65
N GLN A 181 13.76 11.64 -25.56
CA GLN A 181 12.79 12.68 -25.20
C GLN A 181 11.50 12.13 -24.55
N LEU A 182 11.25 10.83 -24.64
CA LEU A 182 10.08 10.15 -24.05
C LEU A 182 10.43 9.32 -22.81
N ASP A 183 11.69 9.27 -22.41
CA ASP A 183 12.09 8.60 -21.19
C ASP A 183 12.00 9.54 -19.98
N TRP A 184 11.59 8.99 -18.86
CA TRP A 184 11.50 9.72 -17.60
C TRP A 184 12.85 9.77 -16.90
N LYS A 185 13.32 10.98 -16.58
CA LYS A 185 14.46 11.19 -15.69
C LYS A 185 13.99 11.21 -14.25
N ILE A 186 14.63 10.41 -13.40
CA ILE A 186 14.32 10.38 -11.96
C ILE A 186 15.00 11.51 -11.21
N PHE A 187 14.30 12.02 -10.20
CA PHE A 187 14.84 12.88 -9.15
C PHE A 187 14.39 12.34 -7.81
N PHE A 188 15.35 12.10 -6.92
CA PHE A 188 15.07 11.80 -5.52
C PHE A 188 15.63 12.92 -4.65
N PHE A 189 14.77 13.44 -3.77
CA PHE A 189 15.13 14.50 -2.83
C PHE A 189 14.83 14.03 -1.40
N PRO A 190 15.83 13.51 -0.68
CA PRO A 190 15.68 13.03 0.69
C PRO A 190 15.55 14.20 1.67
N TRP A 191 14.99 13.90 2.85
CA TRP A 191 14.78 14.90 3.87
C TRP A 191 16.07 15.50 4.45
N TYR A 192 17.13 14.69 4.57
CA TYR A 192 18.37 15.08 5.25
C TYR A 192 19.24 16.07 4.44
N GLU A 193 18.96 16.23 3.17
CA GLU A 193 19.61 17.26 2.35
C GLU A 193 19.00 18.66 2.57
N GLU A 194 17.81 18.74 3.22
CA GLU A 194 17.18 20.02 3.52
C GLU A 194 17.81 20.66 4.76
N PRO A 195 18.46 21.84 4.65
CA PRO A 195 19.14 22.48 5.76
C PRO A 195 18.23 22.86 6.94
N GLU A 196 16.92 23.05 6.69
CA GLU A 196 15.96 23.41 7.73
C GLU A 196 15.48 22.19 8.55
N TYR A 197 15.74 20.95 8.08
CA TYR A 197 15.31 19.73 8.77
C TYR A 197 16.32 19.29 9.83
N GLN A 198 16.57 20.18 10.76
CA GLN A 198 17.44 19.99 11.91
C GLN A 198 16.97 20.84 13.08
N ILE A 199 17.18 20.38 14.29
CA ILE A 199 16.88 21.11 15.52
C ILE A 199 18.02 20.97 16.54
N ASP A 200 18.20 21.98 17.37
CA ASP A 200 19.08 21.86 18.53
C ASP A 200 18.44 20.91 19.56
N ASN A 201 19.26 20.28 20.37
CA ASN A 201 18.86 19.24 21.32
C ASN A 201 18.03 19.74 22.54
N ALA A 202 17.30 20.82 22.40
CA ALA A 202 16.47 21.38 23.46
C ALA A 202 15.48 20.32 24.00
N GLY A 203 15.74 19.84 25.22
CA GLY A 203 14.87 18.92 25.93
C GLY A 203 15.31 17.44 25.98
N TYR A 204 16.41 17.06 25.35
CA TYR A 204 17.02 15.75 25.57
C TYR A 204 18.05 15.82 26.72
N GLN A 205 18.04 14.81 27.58
CA GLN A 205 19.10 14.66 28.55
C GLN A 205 20.39 14.29 27.82
N ILE A 206 21.40 15.14 27.95
CA ILE A 206 22.76 14.85 27.51
C ILE A 206 23.45 14.30 28.75
N ASP A 207 23.84 13.04 28.72
CA ASP A 207 24.78 12.51 29.69
C ASP A 207 26.23 12.85 29.30
N ASN A 208 27.21 12.50 30.13
CA ASN A 208 28.62 12.74 29.86
C ASN A 208 29.17 11.99 28.61
N ALA A 209 28.37 11.13 27.99
CA ALA A 209 28.70 10.35 26.78
C ALA A 209 28.03 10.88 25.52
N GLY A 210 27.10 11.85 25.62
CA GLY A 210 26.33 12.41 24.50
C GLY A 210 24.84 12.19 24.62
N VAL A 211 24.14 12.36 23.49
CA VAL A 211 22.68 12.23 23.44
C VAL A 211 22.27 10.77 23.42
N VAL A 212 21.34 10.42 24.29
CA VAL A 212 20.79 9.05 24.33
C VAL A 212 19.59 8.95 23.40
N PHE A 213 19.77 8.31 22.25
CA PHE A 213 18.69 7.86 21.37
C PHE A 213 18.18 6.48 21.83
N GLY A 214 16.93 6.17 21.53
CA GLY A 214 16.38 4.83 21.76
C GLY A 214 17.09 3.77 20.90
N ALA A 215 17.12 2.51 21.36
CA ALA A 215 17.79 1.42 20.63
C ALA A 215 17.36 1.30 19.15
N ARG A 216 16.05 1.46 18.88
CA ARG A 216 15.51 1.48 17.51
C ARG A 216 16.10 2.61 16.67
N ASP A 217 16.24 3.80 17.24
CA ASP A 217 16.70 4.99 16.50
C ASP A 217 18.19 4.87 16.20
N ILE A 218 18.97 4.34 17.14
CA ILE A 218 20.39 4.02 16.94
C ILE A 218 20.55 3.02 15.81
N GLU A 219 19.83 1.89 15.87
CA GLU A 219 19.87 0.87 14.84
C GLU A 219 19.51 1.44 13.45
N TYR A 220 18.48 2.26 13.36
CA TYR A 220 18.08 2.90 12.10
C TYR A 220 19.20 3.80 11.54
N PHE A 221 19.79 4.68 12.36
CA PHE A 221 20.86 5.58 11.90
C PHE A 221 22.15 4.83 11.55
N GLU A 222 22.47 3.75 12.26
CA GLU A 222 23.59 2.86 11.94
C GLU A 222 23.36 2.13 10.61
N GLN A 223 22.14 1.67 10.34
CA GLN A 223 21.78 1.06 9.06
C GLN A 223 21.89 2.05 7.89
N LEU A 224 21.45 3.31 8.05
CA LEU A 224 21.62 4.35 7.05
C LEU A 224 23.10 4.60 6.74
N ALA A 225 23.94 4.70 7.77
CA ALA A 225 25.37 4.89 7.60
C ALA A 225 26.04 3.68 6.93
N ALA A 226 25.73 2.46 7.40
CA ALA A 226 26.40 1.24 6.92
C ALA A 226 25.99 0.80 5.51
N ARG A 227 24.69 0.94 5.17
CA ARG A 227 24.16 0.44 3.89
C ARG A 227 24.12 1.51 2.80
N HIS A 228 23.89 2.76 3.17
CA HIS A 228 23.66 3.84 2.21
C HIS A 228 24.69 4.96 2.28
N ASN A 229 25.68 4.85 3.19
CA ASN A 229 26.70 5.89 3.43
C ASN A 229 26.08 7.27 3.77
N ILE A 230 24.93 7.25 4.48
CA ILE A 230 24.22 8.46 4.92
C ILE A 230 24.60 8.73 6.37
N HIS A 231 25.38 9.79 6.59
CA HIS A 231 25.86 10.20 7.90
C HIS A 231 25.11 11.43 8.38
N LEU A 232 24.21 11.24 9.34
CA LEU A 232 23.38 12.31 9.90
C LEU A 232 24.10 13.01 11.08
N SER A 233 24.00 14.33 11.14
CA SER A 233 24.37 15.08 12.33
C SER A 233 23.38 14.81 13.47
N ASP A 234 23.79 15.04 14.71
CA ASP A 234 22.90 14.84 15.86
C ASP A 234 21.65 15.76 15.79
N ARG A 235 21.79 16.97 15.25
CA ARG A 235 20.66 17.90 15.01
C ARG A 235 19.62 17.33 14.04
N GLN A 236 20.06 16.63 12.99
CA GLN A 236 19.19 15.94 12.03
C GLN A 236 18.54 14.71 12.67
N LYS A 237 19.31 13.92 13.43
CA LYS A 237 18.77 12.76 14.17
C LYS A 237 17.67 13.20 15.14
N PHE A 238 17.88 14.28 15.89
CA PHE A 238 16.84 14.84 16.77
C PHE A 238 15.60 15.25 16.03
N TRP A 239 15.77 15.97 14.93
CA TRP A 239 14.65 16.38 14.11
C TRP A 239 13.84 15.16 13.63
N TYR A 240 14.52 14.13 13.15
CA TYR A 240 13.89 12.91 12.65
C TYR A 240 13.13 12.16 13.76
N VAL A 241 13.73 11.98 14.93
CA VAL A 241 13.08 11.33 16.08
C VAL A 241 11.84 12.10 16.52
N LYS A 242 11.92 13.45 16.57
CA LYS A 242 10.74 14.29 16.89
C LYS A 242 9.64 14.20 15.84
N LYS A 243 9.98 14.09 14.59
CA LYS A 243 9.00 13.84 13.52
C LYS A 243 8.42 12.44 13.61
N TRP A 244 9.24 11.45 13.99
CA TRP A 244 8.75 10.09 14.23
C TRP A 244 7.71 10.02 15.36
N GLU A 245 7.92 10.74 16.47
CA GLU A 245 6.96 10.81 17.57
C GLU A 245 5.56 11.27 17.10
N THR A 246 5.51 12.11 16.07
CA THR A 246 4.25 12.65 15.51
C THR A 246 3.66 11.77 14.40
N LEU A 247 4.50 11.22 13.51
CA LEU A 247 4.07 10.57 12.27
C LEU A 247 4.13 9.04 12.34
N GLY A 248 4.86 8.49 13.34
CA GLY A 248 5.12 7.06 13.39
C GLY A 248 5.75 6.55 12.09
N PRO A 249 5.37 5.34 11.62
CA PRO A 249 5.89 4.75 10.39
C PRO A 249 5.67 5.58 9.12
N ALA A 250 4.66 6.47 9.10
CA ALA A 250 4.38 7.33 7.95
C ALA A 250 5.50 8.34 7.66
N ILE A 251 6.44 8.55 8.59
CA ILE A 251 7.61 9.40 8.37
C ILE A 251 8.43 8.94 7.17
N LYS A 252 8.54 7.64 6.93
CA LYS A 252 9.28 7.07 5.80
C LYS A 252 8.72 7.48 4.44
N GLN A 253 7.40 7.72 4.36
CA GLN A 253 6.76 8.23 3.15
C GLN A 253 6.90 9.74 3.00
N GLU A 254 6.74 10.46 4.11
CA GLU A 254 6.71 11.91 4.10
C GLU A 254 8.12 12.54 4.11
N TYR A 255 9.08 11.83 4.71
CA TYR A 255 10.48 12.24 4.88
C TYR A 255 11.44 11.06 4.64
N PRO A 256 11.45 10.49 3.43
CA PRO A 256 12.26 9.32 3.12
C PRO A 256 13.76 9.65 3.14
N SER A 257 14.56 8.69 3.63
CA SER A 257 16.02 8.74 3.58
C SER A 257 16.57 8.09 2.31
N THR A 258 15.85 7.11 1.76
CA THR A 258 16.20 6.45 0.49
C THR A 258 14.96 6.25 -0.38
N PRO A 259 15.13 6.05 -1.70
CA PRO A 259 13.98 5.74 -2.56
C PRO A 259 13.23 4.47 -2.11
N GLU A 260 13.98 3.44 -1.68
CA GLU A 260 13.41 2.18 -1.20
C GLU A 260 12.55 2.40 0.03
N GLU A 261 13.07 3.15 1.01
CA GLU A 261 12.35 3.48 2.24
C GLU A 261 11.05 4.24 1.98
N ALA A 262 11.04 5.13 0.98
CA ALA A 262 9.85 5.89 0.61
C ALA A 262 8.65 4.97 0.30
N TRP A 263 8.91 3.80 -0.27
CA TRP A 263 7.88 2.83 -0.63
C TRP A 263 7.51 1.87 0.49
N GLU A 264 8.36 1.73 1.54
CA GLU A 264 8.09 0.88 2.70
C GLU A 264 7.07 1.48 3.68
N GLY A 265 6.94 2.78 3.69
CA GLY A 265 6.34 3.55 4.79
C GLY A 265 4.92 4.01 4.58
N GLY A 266 3.96 3.19 4.27
CA GLY A 266 2.58 3.64 4.26
C GLY A 266 1.58 2.52 4.38
N GLY A 267 1.13 2.29 5.58
CA GLY A 267 -0.01 1.42 5.77
C GLY A 267 0.10 0.09 5.02
N ILE A 268 1.31 -0.48 4.91
CA ILE A 268 1.45 -1.86 4.44
C ILE A 268 0.94 -2.72 5.58
N LEU A 269 -0.08 -3.50 5.27
CA LEU A 269 -0.75 -4.34 6.24
C LEU A 269 0.19 -5.41 6.81
N LEU A 270 1.09 -5.96 5.98
CA LEU A 270 1.89 -7.12 6.33
C LEU A 270 3.35 -6.77 6.64
N ASN A 271 3.87 -7.35 7.72
CA ASN A 271 5.31 -7.31 8.01
C ASN A 271 6.03 -8.37 7.16
N TRP A 272 6.23 -8.05 5.89
CA TRP A 272 6.89 -8.93 4.92
C TRP A 272 8.39 -8.72 4.90
N ASN A 273 9.15 -9.81 4.92
CA ASN A 273 10.60 -9.80 4.77
C ASN A 273 11.00 -10.84 3.73
N SER A 274 11.40 -10.39 2.55
CA SER A 274 11.75 -11.25 1.41
C SER A 274 12.81 -12.31 1.74
N ARG A 275 13.74 -12.02 2.64
CA ARG A 275 14.79 -12.97 3.05
C ARG A 275 14.23 -14.23 3.73
N TYR A 276 13.10 -14.12 4.42
CA TYR A 276 12.57 -15.21 5.25
C TYR A 276 11.23 -15.76 4.71
N HIS A 277 10.44 -14.93 3.98
CA HIS A 277 9.16 -15.36 3.44
C HIS A 277 9.26 -15.88 2.00
N GLU A 278 10.31 -15.48 1.26
CA GLU A 278 10.54 -15.93 -0.11
C GLU A 278 11.67 -16.93 -0.15
N ILE A 279 11.40 -18.07 -0.75
CA ILE A 279 12.42 -19.12 -0.94
C ILE A 279 12.54 -19.46 -2.41
N GLU A 280 13.70 -20.00 -2.79
CA GLU A 280 13.84 -20.62 -4.11
C GLU A 280 12.84 -21.77 -4.24
N ASP A 281 12.40 -22.03 -5.48
CA ASP A 281 11.38 -23.05 -5.73
C ASP A 281 11.85 -24.43 -5.21
N GLY A 282 11.05 -24.98 -4.30
CA GLY A 282 11.28 -26.28 -3.71
C GLY A 282 10.69 -27.43 -4.55
N PRO A 283 10.54 -28.62 -3.97
CA PRO A 283 10.05 -29.78 -4.68
C PRO A 283 8.63 -29.58 -5.22
N TRP A 284 8.43 -29.93 -6.50
CA TRP A 284 7.12 -29.97 -7.12
C TRP A 284 7.00 -31.14 -8.10
N PRO A 285 6.04 -32.06 -7.94
CA PRO A 285 5.09 -32.15 -6.82
C PRO A 285 5.77 -32.28 -5.45
N PRO A 286 5.10 -31.84 -4.35
CA PRO A 286 5.66 -32.01 -3.01
C PRO A 286 5.75 -33.49 -2.62
N PRO A 287 6.45 -33.86 -1.51
CA PRO A 287 6.53 -35.24 -1.04
C PRO A 287 5.16 -35.92 -1.01
N ALA A 288 5.14 -37.24 -1.30
CA ALA A 288 3.88 -37.96 -1.49
C ALA A 288 2.93 -37.94 -0.28
N ASN A 289 3.51 -37.87 0.93
CA ASN A 289 2.79 -37.80 2.20
C ASN A 289 2.50 -36.37 2.68
N ALA A 290 2.96 -35.34 1.97
CA ALA A 290 2.69 -33.96 2.35
C ALA A 290 1.24 -33.59 2.04
N PRO A 291 0.48 -33.06 3.03
CA PRO A 291 -0.85 -32.54 2.81
C PRO A 291 -0.86 -31.41 1.78
N MET A 292 -1.77 -31.49 0.80
CA MET A 292 -1.96 -30.46 -0.21
C MET A 292 -3.35 -29.88 -0.15
N PHE A 293 -3.45 -28.59 -0.39
CA PHE A 293 -4.72 -27.86 -0.44
C PHE A 293 -4.63 -26.67 -1.40
N MET A 294 -5.77 -26.10 -1.72
CA MET A 294 -5.89 -25.00 -2.68
C MET A 294 -6.73 -23.89 -2.06
N GLY A 295 -6.30 -22.64 -2.26
CA GLY A 295 -7.11 -21.45 -2.02
C GLY A 295 -7.69 -20.92 -3.32
N PHE A 296 -8.89 -20.32 -3.24
CA PHE A 296 -9.57 -19.73 -4.39
C PHE A 296 -10.33 -18.47 -4.01
N ASP A 297 -10.03 -17.37 -4.69
CA ASP A 297 -10.81 -16.14 -4.70
C ASP A 297 -11.34 -15.88 -6.11
N TYR A 298 -12.65 -15.63 -6.24
CA TYR A 298 -13.30 -15.47 -7.54
C TYR A 298 -13.29 -14.04 -8.03
N GLY A 299 -12.87 -13.82 -9.27
CA GLY A 299 -13.02 -12.58 -10.02
C GLY A 299 -13.42 -12.82 -11.47
N PHE A 300 -14.28 -11.97 -12.02
CA PHE A 300 -14.65 -11.98 -13.43
C PHE A 300 -14.10 -10.74 -14.16
N SER A 301 -14.51 -9.54 -13.76
CA SER A 301 -13.93 -8.27 -14.23
C SER A 301 -12.62 -7.93 -13.55
N HIS A 302 -12.46 -8.37 -12.32
CA HIS A 302 -11.21 -8.34 -11.55
C HIS A 302 -10.51 -9.69 -11.65
N PRO A 303 -9.20 -9.78 -11.36
CA PRO A 303 -8.49 -11.05 -11.35
C PRO A 303 -9.11 -12.04 -10.36
N PHE A 304 -9.14 -13.32 -10.70
CA PHE A 304 -9.29 -14.38 -9.71
C PHE A 304 -7.93 -14.83 -9.23
N SER A 305 -7.86 -15.40 -8.03
CA SER A 305 -6.66 -15.99 -7.46
C SER A 305 -6.85 -17.46 -7.16
N VAL A 306 -5.92 -18.29 -7.63
CA VAL A 306 -5.81 -19.71 -7.27
C VAL A 306 -4.40 -19.95 -6.76
N GLY A 307 -4.28 -20.40 -5.51
CA GLY A 307 -3.01 -20.80 -4.93
C GLY A 307 -2.99 -22.28 -4.58
N TRP A 308 -1.92 -23.00 -4.92
CA TRP A 308 -1.68 -24.36 -4.47
C TRP A 308 -0.64 -24.39 -3.38
N TYR A 309 -1.01 -25.04 -2.28
CA TYR A 309 -0.25 -25.07 -1.03
C TYR A 309 0.03 -26.51 -0.61
N TRP A 310 1.08 -26.66 0.13
CA TRP A 310 1.37 -27.86 0.88
C TRP A 310 1.96 -27.52 2.24
N THR A 311 1.97 -28.48 3.17
CA THR A 311 2.57 -28.30 4.49
C THR A 311 3.63 -29.35 4.76
N ASP A 312 4.70 -28.93 5.45
CA ASP A 312 5.70 -29.86 6.00
C ASP A 312 5.22 -30.47 7.33
N HIS A 313 6.08 -31.28 7.93
CA HIS A 313 5.80 -31.96 9.21
C HIS A 313 5.75 -30.98 10.40
N ASP A 314 6.32 -29.80 10.31
CA ASP A 314 6.24 -28.75 11.31
C ASP A 314 4.96 -27.89 11.18
N GLY A 315 4.18 -28.11 10.12
CA GLY A 315 2.95 -27.37 9.83
C GLY A 315 3.19 -26.03 9.13
N ARG A 316 4.41 -25.79 8.62
CA ARG A 316 4.71 -24.61 7.80
C ARG A 316 4.05 -24.76 6.44
N ILE A 317 3.40 -23.70 5.99
CA ILE A 317 2.69 -23.65 4.71
C ILE A 317 3.63 -23.09 3.64
N TYR A 318 3.69 -23.80 2.52
CA TYR A 318 4.37 -23.36 1.31
C TYR A 318 3.36 -23.07 0.21
N ARG A 319 3.31 -21.80 -0.29
CA ARG A 319 2.63 -21.47 -1.54
C ARG A 319 3.55 -21.85 -2.68
N ALA A 320 3.22 -22.93 -3.38
CA ALA A 320 4.14 -23.56 -4.32
C ALA A 320 3.79 -23.31 -5.78
N ARG A 321 2.53 -23.00 -6.11
CA ARG A 321 2.06 -22.65 -7.45
C ARG A 321 0.90 -21.66 -7.36
N GLU A 322 0.72 -20.92 -8.46
CA GLU A 322 -0.42 -20.02 -8.62
C GLU A 322 -1.01 -20.05 -10.03
N TRP A 323 -2.25 -19.66 -10.11
CA TRP A 323 -2.88 -19.22 -11.35
C TRP A 323 -3.70 -17.98 -11.06
N TYR A 324 -3.22 -16.85 -11.55
CA TYR A 324 -3.82 -15.54 -11.33
C TYR A 324 -4.50 -15.05 -12.60
N GLY A 325 -5.77 -14.69 -12.52
CA GLY A 325 -6.63 -14.34 -13.65
C GLY A 325 -6.47 -12.91 -14.14
N TYR A 326 -5.26 -12.48 -14.37
CA TYR A 326 -4.82 -11.13 -14.71
C TYR A 326 -4.58 -11.01 -16.22
N ASN A 327 -5.07 -9.93 -16.86
CA ASN A 327 -5.00 -9.72 -18.31
C ASN A 327 -3.76 -8.91 -18.77
N GLY A 328 -2.90 -8.48 -17.85
CA GLY A 328 -1.76 -7.60 -18.12
C GLY A 328 -1.93 -6.19 -17.58
N ASN A 329 -3.16 -5.76 -17.23
CA ASN A 329 -3.42 -4.48 -16.59
C ASN A 329 -3.74 -4.67 -15.10
N PRO A 330 -3.24 -3.80 -14.22
CA PRO A 330 -3.51 -3.89 -12.78
C PRO A 330 -5.01 -3.98 -12.48
N ASN A 331 -5.37 -4.93 -11.62
CA ASN A 331 -6.74 -5.18 -11.16
C ASN A 331 -7.78 -5.49 -12.25
N GLU A 332 -7.35 -5.92 -13.46
CA GLU A 332 -8.23 -6.34 -14.54
C GLU A 332 -8.17 -7.84 -14.79
N GLY A 333 -9.35 -8.50 -14.77
CA GLY A 333 -9.49 -9.94 -14.95
C GLY A 333 -9.61 -10.38 -16.42
N ILE A 334 -9.24 -11.65 -16.68
CA ILE A 334 -9.37 -12.29 -18.01
C ILE A 334 -10.77 -12.77 -18.33
N ARG A 335 -11.75 -12.52 -17.46
CA ARG A 335 -13.20 -12.75 -17.65
C ARG A 335 -13.60 -14.19 -17.91
N LEU A 336 -13.00 -15.13 -17.19
CA LEU A 336 -13.39 -16.53 -17.25
C LEU A 336 -14.61 -16.81 -16.37
N THR A 337 -15.50 -17.68 -16.86
CA THR A 337 -16.62 -18.20 -16.07
C THR A 337 -16.13 -19.18 -15.00
N PRO A 338 -16.90 -19.46 -13.96
CA PRO A 338 -16.52 -20.44 -12.94
C PRO A 338 -16.21 -21.82 -13.51
N SER A 339 -16.98 -22.28 -14.48
CA SER A 339 -16.75 -23.58 -15.15
C SER A 339 -15.43 -23.61 -15.90
N GLU A 340 -15.08 -22.53 -16.64
CA GLU A 340 -13.80 -22.42 -17.34
C GLU A 340 -12.61 -22.39 -16.37
N ILE A 341 -12.77 -21.73 -15.21
CA ILE A 341 -11.76 -21.73 -14.15
C ILE A 341 -11.61 -23.15 -13.57
N ALA A 342 -12.72 -23.83 -13.29
CA ALA A 342 -12.71 -25.20 -12.77
C ALA A 342 -12.02 -26.18 -13.74
N GLU A 343 -12.30 -26.10 -15.03
CA GLU A 343 -11.61 -26.88 -16.08
C GLU A 343 -10.12 -26.53 -16.13
N GLY A 344 -9.79 -25.27 -16.03
CA GLY A 344 -8.40 -24.78 -15.99
C GLY A 344 -7.61 -25.29 -14.79
N ILE A 345 -8.23 -25.38 -13.61
CA ILE A 345 -7.66 -25.98 -12.40
C ILE A 345 -7.41 -27.46 -12.61
N LYS A 346 -8.44 -28.21 -13.06
CA LYS A 346 -8.34 -29.65 -13.35
C LYS A 346 -7.19 -29.96 -14.31
N LYS A 347 -7.11 -29.23 -15.41
CA LYS A 347 -6.04 -29.38 -16.40
C LYS A 347 -4.65 -29.17 -15.82
N ARG A 348 -4.47 -28.15 -14.99
CA ARG A 348 -3.18 -27.86 -14.34
C ARG A 348 -2.79 -28.93 -13.34
N GLU A 349 -3.73 -29.36 -12.50
CA GLU A 349 -3.46 -30.41 -11.52
C GLU A 349 -3.12 -31.75 -12.20
N GLN A 350 -3.77 -32.08 -13.32
CA GLN A 350 -3.42 -33.24 -14.12
C GLN A 350 -2.01 -33.11 -14.75
N GLN A 351 -1.71 -31.96 -15.35
CA GLN A 351 -0.40 -31.69 -15.95
C GLN A 351 0.73 -31.75 -14.92
N TRP A 352 0.47 -31.34 -13.70
CA TRP A 352 1.46 -31.37 -12.60
C TRP A 352 1.52 -32.71 -11.88
N GLY A 353 0.67 -33.68 -12.22
CA GLY A 353 0.63 -34.98 -11.55
C GLY A 353 0.14 -34.93 -10.10
N ILE A 354 -0.68 -33.93 -9.76
CA ILE A 354 -1.24 -33.75 -8.40
C ILE A 354 -2.75 -33.95 -8.34
N TRP A 355 -3.37 -34.33 -9.47
CA TRP A 355 -4.81 -34.62 -9.51
C TRP A 355 -5.17 -35.72 -8.50
N GLY A 356 -6.13 -35.42 -7.63
CA GLY A 356 -6.51 -36.31 -6.53
C GLY A 356 -5.67 -36.18 -5.26
N ARG A 357 -4.59 -35.40 -5.25
CA ARG A 357 -3.79 -35.13 -4.05
C ARG A 357 -4.24 -33.92 -3.27
N VAL A 358 -4.93 -32.97 -3.91
CA VAL A 358 -5.46 -31.77 -3.27
C VAL A 358 -6.67 -32.15 -2.41
N SER A 359 -6.47 -32.18 -1.11
CA SER A 359 -7.44 -32.69 -0.13
C SER A 359 -8.57 -31.71 0.21
N ARG A 360 -8.30 -30.40 0.13
CA ARG A 360 -9.25 -29.32 0.44
C ARG A 360 -9.09 -28.19 -0.57
N ARG A 361 -10.23 -27.59 -0.97
CA ARG A 361 -10.29 -26.43 -1.87
C ARG A 361 -11.10 -25.34 -1.19
N ILE A 362 -10.41 -24.38 -0.61
CA ILE A 362 -10.94 -23.35 0.28
C ILE A 362 -11.30 -22.12 -0.55
N ALA A 363 -12.54 -21.65 -0.41
CA ALA A 363 -13.03 -20.47 -1.14
C ALA A 363 -13.86 -19.55 -0.24
N GLY A 364 -13.97 -18.29 -0.62
CA GLY A 364 -14.76 -17.28 0.09
C GLY A 364 -16.25 -17.60 0.14
N SER A 365 -16.93 -16.98 1.10
CA SER A 365 -18.39 -17.17 1.29
C SER A 365 -19.23 -16.71 0.10
N ASP A 366 -18.74 -15.80 -0.72
CA ASP A 366 -19.35 -15.34 -1.96
C ASP A 366 -19.50 -16.45 -3.01
N CYS A 367 -18.56 -17.40 -3.04
CA CYS A 367 -18.62 -18.58 -3.92
C CYS A 367 -19.80 -19.51 -3.64
N PHE A 368 -20.43 -19.41 -2.46
CA PHE A 368 -21.58 -20.21 -2.01
C PHE A 368 -22.90 -19.47 -2.08
N SER A 369 -22.87 -18.19 -2.44
CA SER A 369 -24.05 -17.35 -2.61
C SER A 369 -24.64 -17.51 -4.02
N ARG A 370 -25.99 -17.59 -4.13
CA ARG A 370 -26.68 -17.60 -5.42
C ARG A 370 -26.57 -16.24 -6.11
N ARG A 371 -26.23 -16.23 -7.37
CA ARG A 371 -26.06 -15.01 -8.16
C ARG A 371 -27.35 -14.68 -8.91
N LEU A 372 -27.80 -13.42 -8.80
CA LEU A 372 -28.93 -12.93 -9.57
C LEU A 372 -28.52 -12.78 -11.06
N ASN A 373 -29.26 -13.39 -11.95
CA ASN A 373 -29.08 -13.15 -13.39
C ASN A 373 -29.69 -11.76 -13.74
N PRO A 374 -28.88 -10.77 -14.14
CA PRO A 374 -29.37 -9.41 -14.37
C PRO A 374 -30.35 -9.30 -15.55
N LYS A 375 -30.39 -10.32 -16.44
CA LYS A 375 -31.30 -10.32 -17.61
C LYS A 375 -32.64 -10.99 -17.32
N THR A 376 -32.67 -12.04 -16.50
CA THR A 376 -33.90 -12.79 -16.22
C THR A 376 -34.50 -12.50 -14.84
N GLY A 377 -33.73 -11.90 -13.93
CA GLY A 377 -34.13 -11.70 -12.53
C GLY A 377 -34.19 -13.00 -11.71
N GLU A 378 -33.76 -14.11 -12.25
CA GLU A 378 -33.74 -15.41 -11.57
C GLU A 378 -32.42 -15.65 -10.83
N LEU A 379 -32.48 -16.39 -9.72
CA LEU A 379 -31.30 -16.83 -8.98
C LEU A 379 -30.64 -18.00 -9.72
N GLY A 380 -29.46 -17.77 -10.25
CA GLY A 380 -28.60 -18.78 -10.87
C GLY A 380 -27.88 -19.68 -9.85
N PRO A 381 -27.08 -20.64 -10.33
CA PRO A 381 -26.27 -21.51 -9.48
C PRO A 381 -25.18 -20.73 -8.73
N THR A 382 -24.64 -21.37 -7.70
CA THR A 382 -23.45 -20.87 -6.97
C THR A 382 -22.18 -21.22 -7.74
N ILE A 383 -21.08 -20.51 -7.48
CA ILE A 383 -19.76 -20.83 -8.06
C ILE A 383 -19.34 -22.24 -7.63
N ALA A 384 -19.55 -22.59 -6.36
CA ALA A 384 -19.26 -23.92 -5.83
C ALA A 384 -20.03 -25.03 -6.55
N TYR A 385 -21.27 -24.77 -6.95
CA TYR A 385 -22.05 -25.69 -7.78
C TYR A 385 -21.44 -25.87 -9.17
N ASP A 386 -21.08 -24.77 -9.84
CA ASP A 386 -20.47 -24.81 -11.17
C ASP A 386 -19.16 -25.64 -11.16
N PHE A 387 -18.33 -25.51 -10.12
CA PHE A 387 -17.13 -26.32 -9.93
C PHE A 387 -17.44 -27.81 -9.79
N SER A 388 -18.42 -28.16 -8.97
CA SER A 388 -18.81 -29.55 -8.75
C SER A 388 -19.44 -30.21 -9.99
N MET A 389 -20.05 -29.40 -10.87
CA MET A 389 -20.60 -29.87 -12.16
C MET A 389 -19.51 -30.21 -13.18
N VAL A 390 -18.35 -29.55 -13.12
CA VAL A 390 -17.19 -29.88 -13.97
C VAL A 390 -16.54 -31.19 -13.50
N ASP A 391 -16.33 -31.34 -12.21
CA ASP A 391 -15.85 -32.57 -11.59
C ASP A 391 -16.13 -32.55 -10.08
N SER A 392 -16.66 -33.65 -9.54
CA SER A 392 -16.96 -33.78 -8.12
C SER A 392 -15.73 -33.62 -7.21
N MET A 393 -14.52 -33.89 -7.72
CA MET A 393 -13.26 -33.71 -7.02
C MET A 393 -12.85 -32.23 -6.89
N LEU A 394 -13.49 -31.31 -7.62
CA LEU A 394 -13.27 -29.86 -7.54
C LEU A 394 -14.17 -29.18 -6.52
N GLY A 395 -14.89 -29.94 -5.70
CA GLY A 395 -15.78 -29.38 -4.68
C GLY A 395 -15.06 -28.35 -3.79
N LEU A 396 -15.65 -27.15 -3.70
CA LEU A 396 -15.15 -26.07 -2.86
C LEU A 396 -15.64 -26.23 -1.42
N GLU A 397 -14.82 -25.83 -0.47
CA GLU A 397 -15.13 -25.74 0.96
C GLU A 397 -15.17 -24.27 1.36
N GLN A 398 -16.22 -23.85 2.05
CA GLN A 398 -16.37 -22.47 2.49
C GLN A 398 -15.39 -22.14 3.60
N ALA A 399 -14.62 -21.08 3.41
CA ALA A 399 -13.75 -20.52 4.41
C ALA A 399 -14.54 -19.94 5.60
N ASN A 400 -13.91 -19.91 6.78
CA ASN A 400 -14.44 -19.18 7.94
C ASN A 400 -13.93 -17.72 7.87
N ASP A 401 -14.45 -16.94 6.92
CA ASP A 401 -14.01 -15.58 6.60
C ASP A 401 -14.86 -14.47 7.22
N LYS A 402 -15.85 -14.82 8.07
CA LYS A 402 -16.81 -13.87 8.65
C LYS A 402 -16.20 -12.81 9.54
N ASN A 403 -15.11 -13.13 10.21
CA ASN A 403 -14.39 -12.17 11.06
C ASN A 403 -13.09 -11.76 10.36
N ARG A 404 -13.13 -10.67 9.64
CA ARG A 404 -12.04 -10.16 8.84
C ARG A 404 -10.80 -9.84 9.67
N ALA A 405 -10.95 -9.18 10.80
CA ALA A 405 -9.84 -8.86 11.71
C ALA A 405 -9.14 -10.13 12.25
N ALA A 406 -9.91 -11.17 12.62
CA ALA A 406 -9.33 -12.44 13.06
C ALA A 406 -8.56 -13.14 11.93
N CYS A 407 -9.02 -13.01 10.67
CA CYS A 407 -8.32 -13.56 9.51
C CYS A 407 -6.98 -12.85 9.29
N VAL A 408 -6.95 -11.52 9.36
CA VAL A 408 -5.73 -10.73 9.24
C VAL A 408 -4.75 -11.02 10.38
N ALA A 409 -5.23 -11.10 11.61
CA ALA A 409 -4.41 -11.48 12.77
C ALA A 409 -3.76 -12.86 12.58
N GLN A 410 -4.49 -13.83 12.00
CA GLN A 410 -3.95 -15.15 11.68
C GLN A 410 -2.87 -15.09 10.59
N VAL A 411 -3.00 -14.22 9.60
CA VAL A 411 -1.96 -13.97 8.59
C VAL A 411 -0.70 -13.42 9.26
N HIS A 412 -0.84 -12.42 10.13
CA HIS A 412 0.29 -11.85 10.88
C HIS A 412 1.02 -12.90 11.71
N GLU A 413 0.28 -13.81 12.38
CA GLU A 413 0.90 -14.87 13.17
C GLU A 413 1.68 -15.86 12.30
N ARG A 414 1.20 -16.19 11.10
CA ARG A 414 1.92 -17.05 10.15
C ARG A 414 3.17 -16.40 9.57
N LEU A 415 3.16 -15.08 9.40
CA LEU A 415 4.28 -14.30 8.90
C LEU A 415 5.28 -13.93 10.00
N ARG A 416 5.02 -14.26 11.26
CA ARG A 416 5.89 -13.89 12.37
C ARG A 416 7.22 -14.61 12.29
N ILE A 417 8.30 -13.82 12.29
CA ILE A 417 9.69 -14.29 12.40
C ILE A 417 10.10 -14.16 13.88
N LYS A 418 10.69 -15.18 14.46
CA LYS A 418 11.12 -15.14 15.85
C LYS A 418 12.63 -14.97 15.94
N PHE A 419 13.03 -13.93 16.67
CA PHE A 419 14.42 -13.66 17.00
C PHE A 419 14.65 -13.75 18.51
N SER A 420 15.89 -14.07 18.90
CA SER A 420 16.33 -13.97 20.30
C SER A 420 16.51 -12.49 20.70
N GLU A 421 16.70 -12.24 21.99
CA GLU A 421 17.07 -10.90 22.50
C GLU A 421 18.40 -10.40 21.91
N THR A 422 19.25 -11.29 21.45
CA THR A 422 20.53 -10.98 20.79
C THR A 422 20.43 -10.83 19.27
N GLY A 423 19.21 -10.92 18.70
CA GLY A 423 18.97 -10.77 17.26
C GLY A 423 19.24 -12.02 16.42
N GLU A 424 19.49 -13.19 17.04
CA GLU A 424 19.65 -14.45 16.32
C GLU A 424 18.31 -15.02 15.92
N LEU A 425 18.19 -15.58 14.71
CA LEU A 425 16.98 -16.22 14.23
C LEU A 425 16.66 -17.47 15.04
N LEU A 426 15.54 -17.48 15.75
CA LEU A 426 15.05 -18.62 16.54
C LEU A 426 14.14 -19.54 15.71
N ASP A 427 13.27 -18.95 14.87
CA ASP A 427 12.30 -19.71 14.08
C ASP A 427 11.94 -18.97 12.79
N LEU A 428 11.79 -19.73 11.71
CA LEU A 428 11.29 -19.23 10.43
C LEU A 428 9.78 -19.00 10.49
N PRO A 429 9.24 -18.13 9.64
CA PRO A 429 7.78 -17.92 9.58
C PRO A 429 7.05 -19.21 9.21
N MET A 430 5.82 -19.34 9.66
CA MET A 430 4.95 -20.50 9.37
C MET A 430 4.32 -20.44 7.97
N PHE A 431 4.78 -19.49 7.14
CA PHE A 431 4.39 -19.34 5.75
C PHE A 431 5.57 -18.90 4.89
N GLN A 432 5.77 -19.58 3.76
CA GLN A 432 6.79 -19.24 2.76
C GLN A 432 6.25 -19.41 1.34
N VAL A 433 6.84 -18.67 0.38
CA VAL A 433 6.41 -18.63 -1.03
C VAL A 433 7.56 -19.05 -1.94
N TYR A 434 7.25 -19.87 -2.95
CA TYR A 434 8.16 -20.20 -4.04
C TYR A 434 8.29 -19.01 -4.99
N LYS A 435 9.45 -18.40 -5.01
CA LYS A 435 9.73 -17.10 -5.62
C LYS A 435 9.40 -17.06 -7.13
N ASN A 436 9.85 -18.07 -7.87
CA ASN A 436 9.67 -18.08 -9.32
C ASN A 436 8.29 -18.62 -9.74
N ALA A 437 7.64 -19.40 -8.87
CA ALA A 437 6.36 -20.04 -9.15
C ALA A 437 5.14 -19.18 -8.79
N CYS A 438 5.32 -18.12 -7.99
CA CYS A 438 4.23 -17.28 -7.49
C CYS A 438 4.49 -15.77 -7.69
N PRO A 439 4.81 -15.30 -8.92
CA PRO A 439 5.18 -13.91 -9.19
C PRO A 439 4.04 -12.92 -8.93
N GLN A 440 2.78 -13.29 -9.15
CA GLN A 440 1.65 -12.38 -8.96
C GLN A 440 1.32 -12.20 -7.48
N PHE A 441 1.42 -13.25 -6.69
CA PHE A 441 1.32 -13.16 -5.24
C PHE A 441 2.40 -12.21 -4.68
N LEU A 442 3.65 -12.40 -5.10
CA LEU A 442 4.76 -11.55 -4.66
C LEU A 442 4.66 -10.10 -5.15
N ARG A 443 3.97 -9.87 -6.27
CA ARG A 443 3.69 -8.52 -6.78
C ARG A 443 2.64 -7.79 -5.93
N THR A 444 1.60 -8.48 -5.46
CA THR A 444 0.43 -7.85 -4.85
C THR A 444 0.42 -7.91 -3.31
N VAL A 445 0.80 -9.04 -2.71
CA VAL A 445 0.59 -9.30 -1.28
C VAL A 445 1.59 -8.61 -0.36
N PRO A 446 2.93 -8.63 -0.62
CA PRO A 446 3.89 -7.99 0.29
C PRO A 446 3.66 -6.50 0.51
N GLY A 447 3.15 -5.81 -0.50
CA GLY A 447 2.89 -4.38 -0.49
C GLY A 447 1.42 -4.00 -0.28
N ILE A 448 0.57 -4.94 0.15
CA ILE A 448 -0.86 -4.65 0.30
C ILE A 448 -1.12 -3.53 1.32
N PRO A 449 -1.84 -2.47 0.94
CA PRO A 449 -2.10 -1.35 1.82
C PRO A 449 -3.14 -1.68 2.89
N CYS A 450 -3.00 -1.07 4.07
CA CYS A 450 -4.08 -1.02 5.05
C CYS A 450 -5.26 -0.23 4.52
N ASP A 451 -6.45 -0.57 4.99
CA ASP A 451 -7.64 0.25 4.77
C ASP A 451 -7.43 1.65 5.40
N PRO A 452 -7.78 2.75 4.71
CA PRO A 452 -7.64 4.10 5.25
C PRO A 452 -8.43 4.37 6.54
N HIS A 453 -9.49 3.59 6.78
CA HIS A 453 -10.38 3.71 7.94
C HIS A 453 -10.14 2.63 9.00
N ASP A 454 -9.46 1.53 8.63
CA ASP A 454 -9.12 0.43 9.51
C ASP A 454 -7.70 -0.08 9.23
N SER A 455 -6.75 0.35 10.05
CA SER A 455 -5.34 0.00 9.88
C SER A 455 -5.03 -1.48 10.13
N GLU A 456 -6.00 -2.24 10.65
CA GLU A 456 -5.88 -3.69 10.90
C GLU A 456 -6.46 -4.54 9.75
N ASP A 457 -6.98 -3.92 8.69
CA ASP A 457 -7.51 -4.62 7.52
C ASP A 457 -6.85 -4.14 6.21
N ALA A 458 -6.95 -4.98 5.16
CA ALA A 458 -6.52 -4.62 3.82
C ALA A 458 -7.51 -3.67 3.15
N TRP A 459 -6.98 -2.75 2.35
CA TRP A 459 -7.80 -1.86 1.55
C TRP A 459 -8.45 -2.63 0.37
N THR A 460 -9.77 -2.73 0.40
CA THR A 460 -10.56 -3.51 -0.57
C THR A 460 -10.59 -2.93 -1.99
N ASP A 461 -10.26 -1.64 -2.16
CA ASP A 461 -10.13 -1.03 -3.49
C ASP A 461 -8.75 -1.30 -4.13
N ALA A 462 -7.81 -1.90 -3.38
CA ALA A 462 -6.53 -2.35 -3.92
C ALA A 462 -6.70 -3.70 -4.65
N GLU A 463 -5.63 -4.15 -5.31
CA GLU A 463 -5.58 -5.50 -5.91
C GLU A 463 -5.31 -6.54 -4.82
N ASP A 464 -6.35 -6.90 -4.05
CA ASP A 464 -6.28 -7.72 -2.84
C ASP A 464 -6.61 -9.21 -3.03
N HIS A 465 -6.94 -9.64 -4.26
CA HIS A 465 -7.45 -10.99 -4.56
C HIS A 465 -6.53 -12.13 -4.09
N ALA A 466 -5.22 -12.00 -4.29
CA ALA A 466 -4.26 -12.99 -3.81
C ALA A 466 -4.09 -12.95 -2.28
N PHE A 467 -4.29 -11.78 -1.66
CA PHE A 467 -4.32 -11.64 -0.22
C PHE A 467 -5.59 -12.26 0.39
N ASP A 468 -6.75 -12.00 -0.20
CA ASP A 468 -8.03 -12.57 0.24
C ASP A 468 -8.02 -14.10 0.15
N GLU A 469 -7.49 -14.66 -0.93
CA GLU A 469 -7.26 -16.09 -1.08
C GLU A 469 -6.32 -16.63 0.02
N PHE A 470 -5.19 -15.97 0.26
CA PHE A 470 -4.23 -16.35 1.32
C PHE A 470 -4.82 -16.22 2.74
N LYS A 471 -5.59 -15.17 3.00
CA LYS A 471 -6.31 -14.95 4.25
C LYS A 471 -7.26 -16.10 4.57
N MET A 472 -8.05 -16.54 3.60
CA MET A 472 -8.98 -17.66 3.72
C MET A 472 -8.25 -18.98 4.02
N VAL A 473 -7.15 -19.24 3.33
CA VAL A 473 -6.29 -20.39 3.58
C VAL A 473 -5.69 -20.34 4.98
N SER A 474 -5.20 -19.18 5.39
CA SER A 474 -4.59 -19.00 6.73
C SER A 474 -5.53 -19.31 7.88
N MET A 475 -6.82 -19.00 7.72
CA MET A 475 -7.86 -19.31 8.70
C MET A 475 -8.29 -20.78 8.68
N SER A 476 -8.35 -21.37 7.50
CA SER A 476 -8.93 -22.71 7.32
C SER A 476 -7.93 -23.83 7.55
N TRP A 477 -6.64 -23.56 7.54
CA TRP A 477 -5.60 -24.54 7.82
C TRP A 477 -5.05 -24.32 9.24
N PRO A 478 -5.24 -25.28 10.18
CA PRO A 478 -4.84 -25.10 11.57
C PRO A 478 -3.32 -24.96 11.70
N MET A 479 -2.87 -24.05 12.53
CA MET A 479 -1.49 -24.09 13.03
C MET A 479 -1.34 -25.32 13.92
N LYS A 480 -0.17 -25.98 13.82
CA LYS A 480 0.17 -27.07 14.75
C LYS A 480 0.05 -26.51 16.17
N GLN A 481 -0.85 -27.08 16.98
CA GLN A 481 -0.87 -26.74 18.39
C GLN A 481 0.46 -27.19 18.99
N PHE A 482 1.23 -26.25 19.55
CA PHE A 482 2.34 -26.63 20.41
C PHE A 482 1.77 -27.51 21.51
N ASP A 483 2.34 -28.69 21.74
CA ASP A 483 2.05 -29.47 22.92
C ASP A 483 2.20 -28.52 24.11
N PRO A 484 1.17 -28.41 24.98
CA PRO A 484 1.24 -27.51 26.11
C PRO A 484 2.53 -27.84 26.84
N ILE A 485 3.38 -26.83 27.09
CA ILE A 485 4.61 -27.00 27.88
C ILE A 485 4.23 -27.87 29.08
N PRO A 486 4.83 -29.05 29.27
CA PRO A 486 4.45 -29.92 30.36
C PRO A 486 4.59 -29.09 31.64
N ARG A 487 3.47 -28.77 32.25
CA ARG A 487 3.49 -28.10 33.55
C ARG A 487 4.38 -28.98 34.42
N LYS A 488 5.51 -28.43 34.88
CA LYS A 488 6.31 -29.09 35.91
C LYS A 488 5.31 -29.37 37.04
N VAL A 489 4.90 -30.63 37.15
CA VAL A 489 4.12 -31.08 38.25
C VAL A 489 5.03 -30.95 39.46
N GLY A 490 4.90 -29.83 40.17
CA GLY A 490 5.48 -29.73 41.50
C GLY A 490 5.02 -30.92 42.33
N PRO A 491 5.76 -31.35 43.36
CA PRO A 491 5.37 -32.48 44.17
C PRO A 491 3.92 -32.30 44.60
N ALA A 492 3.10 -33.32 44.35
CA ALA A 492 1.70 -33.31 44.68
C ALA A 492 1.55 -33.00 46.17
N LEU A 493 0.99 -31.83 46.47
CA LEU A 493 0.44 -31.58 47.82
C LEU A 493 -0.68 -32.60 48.01
N ILE A 494 -0.43 -33.61 48.85
CA ILE A 494 -1.44 -34.50 49.36
C ILE A 494 -2.35 -33.62 50.22
N VAL A 495 -3.44 -33.12 49.66
CA VAL A 495 -4.52 -32.52 50.41
C VAL A 495 -5.23 -33.70 51.06
N GLN A 496 -4.99 -33.94 52.36
CA GLN A 496 -5.85 -34.81 53.17
C GLN A 496 -7.25 -34.22 53.11
N HIS A 497 -8.16 -34.98 52.57
CA HIS A 497 -9.61 -34.70 52.67
C HIS A 497 -9.96 -34.63 54.14
N VAL A 498 -10.16 -33.45 54.67
CA VAL A 498 -10.91 -33.22 55.89
C VAL A 498 -12.37 -33.21 55.47
N GLU A 499 -13.12 -34.29 55.76
CA GLU A 499 -14.58 -34.29 55.69
C GLU A 499 -15.11 -33.33 56.75
N THR A 500 -15.46 -32.13 56.33
CA THR A 500 -16.28 -31.22 57.14
C THR A 500 -17.74 -31.65 56.98
N VAL A 501 -18.27 -32.35 57.98
CA VAL A 501 -19.69 -32.58 58.11
C VAL A 501 -20.37 -31.27 58.47
N TYR A 502 -21.05 -30.69 57.50
CA TYR A 502 -21.94 -29.55 57.76
C TYR A 502 -23.21 -30.03 58.37
N ARG A 503 -23.57 -29.51 59.56
CA ARG A 503 -24.92 -29.68 60.16
C ARG A 503 -25.89 -28.77 59.39
N GLU A 504 -27.07 -29.27 59.06
CA GLU A 504 -28.15 -28.65 58.28
C GLU A 504 -28.78 -27.39 58.91
N ASP A 505 -28.37 -26.94 60.05
CA ASP A 505 -29.05 -25.91 60.83
C ASP A 505 -28.35 -24.52 60.82
N GLU A 506 -27.27 -24.32 60.06
CA GLU A 506 -26.57 -23.06 60.04
C GLU A 506 -26.38 -22.50 58.61
N LEU A 507 -27.48 -22.29 57.88
CA LEU A 507 -27.46 -21.47 56.65
C LEU A 507 -28.46 -20.31 56.80
N PRO A 508 -28.00 -19.07 56.91
CA PRO A 508 -28.89 -17.92 56.77
C PRO A 508 -29.17 -17.66 55.29
N TRP A 509 -30.16 -18.30 54.72
CA TRP A 509 -30.70 -17.95 53.43
C TRP A 509 -31.92 -17.05 53.63
N THR A 510 -31.79 -15.76 53.36
CA THR A 510 -32.90 -14.85 53.11
C THR A 510 -33.13 -14.79 51.62
N ALA A 511 -34.26 -15.28 51.16
CA ALA A 511 -34.70 -15.16 49.76
C ALA A 511 -34.93 -13.69 49.40
N PRO A 512 -34.67 -13.30 48.17
CA PRO A 512 -35.03 -11.96 47.67
C PRO A 512 -36.55 -11.85 47.54
N PRO A 513 -37.16 -10.65 47.78
CA PRO A 513 -38.61 -10.45 47.72
C PRO A 513 -39.12 -10.56 46.29
N ASP A 514 -40.33 -11.10 46.19
CA ASP A 514 -41.13 -11.27 44.99
C ASP A 514 -41.44 -9.93 44.34
N PRO A 515 -41.35 -9.78 43.00
CA PRO A 515 -41.68 -8.54 42.31
C PRO A 515 -43.13 -8.49 41.83
N GLU A 516 -44.09 -8.49 42.74
CA GLU A 516 -45.46 -8.07 42.45
C GLU A 516 -46.00 -7.26 43.62
N GLU A 517 -45.93 -5.93 43.51
CA GLU A 517 -46.95 -4.98 43.94
C GLU A 517 -46.46 -3.53 43.72
N GLY A 518 -47.19 -2.85 42.84
CA GLY A 518 -47.47 -1.44 43.03
C GLY A 518 -46.67 -0.43 42.18
N GLY A 519 -47.18 -0.08 41.04
CA GLY A 519 -47.88 1.23 40.92
C GLY A 519 -47.08 2.44 40.46
N PHE A 520 -47.37 2.81 39.23
CA PHE A 520 -47.60 4.21 38.72
C PHE A 520 -46.52 5.31 38.78
N PHE A 521 -46.55 6.03 37.62
CA PHE A 521 -46.09 7.42 37.29
C PHE A 521 -44.64 7.56 36.85
N GLN A 522 -44.33 8.29 35.85
CA GLN A 522 -44.92 9.20 34.82
C GLN A 522 -43.80 9.50 33.84
N GLU A 523 -44.18 9.77 32.59
CA GLU A 523 -43.40 10.40 31.57
C GLU A 523 -42.78 11.73 32.03
N GLU A 524 -41.56 12.03 31.56
CA GLU A 524 -41.30 13.36 31.01
C GLU A 524 -40.11 13.31 30.05
N ARG A 525 -40.38 13.88 28.88
CA ARG A 525 -39.46 14.24 27.79
C ARG A 525 -38.41 15.25 28.26
N TRP A 526 -37.26 15.13 27.75
CA TRP A 526 -36.57 16.17 26.93
C TRP A 526 -35.50 15.52 26.08
#